data_2742f62747d469c974f6bc3bfb55eb95
#
_entry.id   2742f62747d469c974f6bc3bfb55eb95
#
_cell.length_a   1.000
_cell.length_b   1.000
_cell.length_c   1.000
_cell.angle_alpha   90.00
_cell.angle_beta   90.00
_cell.angle_gamma   90.00
#
_symmetry.space_group_name_H-M   'P 1'
#
loop_
_entity.id
_entity.type
_entity.pdbx_description
1 polymer ?
#
loop_
_entity_poly.entity_id
_entity_poly.type
_entity_poly.pdbx_seq_one_letter_code
_entity_poly.pdbx_strand_id
1 'polypeptide(L)'
;MRASPCIAFSLCLLTSACAYADEAAFRSLYKELVETNTTLSAGSCTEAATLMKARLSQAGYPDGDLHLVTAPDWPRQGNLVALLPGTDASLKPLMLLAHIDVVEAKREDWLRDPFKLTEEDGYFYARGSADDKAMAAIFTEAMIRFRQEGYHPRRGVKLALTCGEETPNVFNGVKYLIENHRPLMDAAFALNEGGGGRLDGKTGKYQYNGIQAGEKLYQDFTLETVNEGGHSSRPTPANAIYQMTRALAKVQALEFPVEFNDATRGYLSIYGGIVGGAKGADMQAAAATGDAAAVGRLKQDPSINGMLHTTCVATMIGGGHAPNALPQHVTANVNCRIFPGHAPEEIRQALVGAIDDPGVKVAFQSEPERPGAAPPLTPQIMGPIGKLSAQMFPGIPVVPAQASGATDGRFLTPAGIPTYGVSGIFSDGATTNAHGLNERIRVQSLMEGREFLYRLIKLYAGGK
;
A
#
# COMPACT_ATOMS: atom_id res chain seq x y z
N MET A 1 -37.86 -47.03 28.91
CA MET A 1 -36.40 -46.84 28.71
C MET A 1 -36.17 -45.41 28.30
N ARG A 2 -35.61 -44.61 29.20
CA ARG A 2 -35.34 -43.17 28.95
C ARG A 2 -33.92 -43.00 28.51
N ALA A 3 -33.68 -42.49 27.29
CA ALA A 3 -32.36 -42.13 26.83
C ALA A 3 -32.08 -40.66 27.25
N SER A 4 -30.97 -40.46 27.93
CA SER A 4 -30.50 -39.16 28.44
C SER A 4 -29.98 -38.22 27.33
N PRO A 5 -30.30 -36.92 27.38
CA PRO A 5 -29.74 -35.91 26.49
C PRO A 5 -28.54 -35.21 27.18
N CYS A 6 -27.35 -35.81 27.20
CA CYS A 6 -26.17 -35.18 27.82
C CYS A 6 -24.96 -35.01 26.93
N ILE A 7 -25.06 -35.15 25.59
CA ILE A 7 -23.88 -35.07 24.70
C ILE A 7 -23.76 -33.73 23.96
N ALA A 8 -24.80 -32.92 23.87
CA ALA A 8 -24.77 -31.67 23.06
C ALA A 8 -24.10 -30.45 23.76
N PHE A 9 -23.98 -30.45 25.09
CA PHE A 9 -23.47 -29.27 25.84
C PHE A 9 -21.92 -29.18 25.93
N SER A 10 -21.22 -30.31 25.82
CA SER A 10 -19.71 -30.30 25.88
C SER A 10 -19.04 -29.81 24.63
N LEU A 11 -19.63 -29.94 23.44
CA LEU A 11 -19.01 -29.54 22.17
C LEU A 11 -18.99 -28.02 21.97
N CYS A 12 -20.07 -27.32 22.42
CA CYS A 12 -20.12 -25.84 22.31
C CYS A 12 -19.17 -25.11 23.26
N LEU A 13 -18.88 -25.66 24.43
CA LEU A 13 -17.94 -25.05 25.38
C LEU A 13 -16.48 -25.20 24.95
N LEU A 14 -16.11 -26.30 24.29
CA LEU A 14 -14.76 -26.53 23.76
C LEU A 14 -14.46 -25.62 22.55
N THR A 15 -15.43 -25.40 21.67
CA THR A 15 -15.25 -24.51 20.50
C THR A 15 -15.12 -23.04 20.91
N SER A 16 -15.86 -22.60 21.91
CA SER A 16 -15.75 -21.23 22.44
C SER A 16 -14.42 -21.00 23.16
N ALA A 17 -13.92 -21.95 23.92
CA ALA A 17 -12.64 -21.86 24.63
C ALA A 17 -11.45 -21.84 23.65
N CYS A 18 -11.47 -22.63 22.58
CA CYS A 18 -10.46 -22.61 21.53
C CYS A 18 -10.45 -21.28 20.77
N ALA A 19 -11.60 -20.73 20.42
CA ALA A 19 -11.70 -19.43 19.73
C ALA A 19 -11.17 -18.28 20.60
N TYR A 20 -11.42 -18.30 21.90
CA TYR A 20 -10.90 -17.29 22.85
C TYR A 20 -9.37 -17.39 23.01
N ALA A 21 -8.82 -18.59 23.09
CA ALA A 21 -7.38 -18.79 23.19
C ALA A 21 -6.65 -18.34 21.92
N ASP A 22 -7.25 -18.54 20.76
CA ASP A 22 -6.74 -18.13 19.45
C ASP A 22 -6.73 -16.60 19.29
N GLU A 23 -7.81 -15.89 19.69
CA GLU A 23 -7.83 -14.44 19.69
C GLU A 23 -6.81 -13.82 20.67
N ALA A 24 -6.67 -14.38 21.86
CA ALA A 24 -5.69 -13.90 22.84
C ALA A 24 -4.25 -14.05 22.34
N ALA A 25 -3.94 -15.15 21.64
CA ALA A 25 -2.63 -15.37 21.02
C ALA A 25 -2.35 -14.35 19.91
N PHE A 26 -3.33 -14.07 19.05
CA PHE A 26 -3.23 -13.04 18.03
C PHE A 26 -3.01 -11.64 18.63
N ARG A 27 -3.80 -11.25 19.64
CA ARG A 27 -3.66 -9.97 20.34
C ARG A 27 -2.27 -9.82 20.96
N SER A 28 -1.70 -10.90 21.51
CA SER A 28 -0.34 -10.91 22.05
C SER A 28 0.72 -10.69 20.97
N LEU A 29 0.59 -11.38 19.81
CA LEU A 29 1.49 -11.22 18.67
C LEU A 29 1.41 -9.79 18.10
N TYR A 30 0.21 -9.31 17.87
CA TYR A 30 -0.04 -7.96 17.36
C TYR A 30 0.52 -6.88 18.28
N LYS A 31 0.26 -7.00 19.60
CA LYS A 31 0.82 -6.09 20.60
C LYS A 31 2.34 -6.07 20.59
N GLU A 32 3.00 -7.23 20.58
CA GLU A 32 4.46 -7.32 20.52
C GLU A 32 5.03 -6.62 19.28
N LEU A 33 4.43 -6.87 18.10
CA LEU A 33 4.87 -6.27 16.86
C LEU A 33 4.66 -4.75 16.85
N VAL A 34 3.50 -4.27 17.28
CA VAL A 34 3.16 -2.84 17.31
C VAL A 34 4.04 -2.09 18.31
N GLU A 35 4.29 -2.65 19.50
CA GLU A 35 5.10 -2.01 20.55
C GLU A 35 6.62 -2.06 20.27
N THR A 36 7.07 -2.86 19.32
CA THR A 36 8.44 -2.80 18.83
C THR A 36 8.62 -1.57 17.94
N ASN A 37 9.42 -0.60 18.38
CA ASN A 37 9.70 0.61 17.59
C ASN A 37 10.50 0.26 16.32
N THR A 38 9.97 0.61 15.16
CA THR A 38 10.56 0.37 13.85
C THR A 38 10.66 1.64 13.00
N THR A 39 10.71 2.81 13.65
CA THR A 39 11.03 4.08 12.98
C THR A 39 12.47 4.06 12.46
N LEU A 40 12.73 4.78 11.39
CA LEU A 40 14.08 4.86 10.80
C LEU A 40 15.11 5.43 11.80
N SER A 41 14.73 6.47 12.54
CA SER A 41 15.66 7.21 13.41
C SER A 41 16.11 6.42 14.65
N ALA A 42 15.18 5.74 15.32
CA ALA A 42 15.41 5.14 16.64
C ALA A 42 15.05 3.64 16.72
N GLY A 43 14.28 3.14 15.77
CA GLY A 43 13.74 1.78 15.79
C GLY A 43 14.61 0.72 15.12
N SER A 44 14.08 -0.52 15.06
CA SER A 44 14.75 -1.65 14.41
C SER A 44 13.74 -2.64 13.83
N CYS A 45 13.63 -2.68 12.50
CA CYS A 45 12.90 -3.75 11.82
C CYS A 45 13.56 -5.12 12.05
N THR A 46 14.89 -5.16 12.21
CA THR A 46 15.61 -6.41 12.49
C THR A 46 15.14 -7.03 13.81
N GLU A 47 14.86 -6.21 14.82
CA GLU A 47 14.29 -6.66 16.09
C GLU A 47 12.87 -7.23 15.89
N ALA A 48 11.99 -6.47 15.23
CA ALA A 48 10.63 -6.91 14.93
C ALA A 48 10.60 -8.20 14.10
N ALA A 49 11.43 -8.29 13.05
CA ALA A 49 11.57 -9.47 12.22
C ALA A 49 12.11 -10.68 13.02
N THR A 50 13.03 -10.46 13.95
CA THR A 50 13.57 -11.51 14.84
C THR A 50 12.50 -12.04 15.78
N LEU A 51 11.67 -11.19 16.36
CA LEU A 51 10.54 -11.60 17.20
C LEU A 51 9.53 -12.44 16.41
N MET A 52 9.18 -12.04 15.19
CA MET A 52 8.26 -12.81 14.34
C MET A 52 8.89 -14.12 13.88
N LYS A 53 10.20 -14.16 13.57
CA LYS A 53 10.93 -15.41 13.30
C LYS A 53 10.85 -16.36 14.48
N ALA A 54 11.05 -15.87 15.71
CA ALA A 54 10.98 -16.69 16.91
C ALA A 54 9.59 -17.32 17.10
N ARG A 55 8.51 -16.57 16.85
CA ARG A 55 7.14 -17.09 16.91
C ARG A 55 6.87 -18.17 15.87
N LEU A 56 7.35 -17.99 14.64
CA LEU A 56 7.24 -18.99 13.58
C LEU A 56 8.06 -20.26 13.92
N SER A 57 9.27 -20.11 14.46
CA SER A 57 10.09 -21.22 14.93
C SER A 57 9.38 -22.00 16.06
N GLN A 58 8.78 -21.30 17.03
CA GLN A 58 7.98 -21.92 18.11
C GLN A 58 6.76 -22.67 17.56
N ALA A 59 6.18 -22.21 16.46
CA ALA A 59 5.09 -22.91 15.77
C ALA A 59 5.56 -24.15 14.98
N GLY A 60 6.87 -24.40 14.91
CA GLY A 60 7.46 -25.59 14.28
C GLY A 60 7.92 -25.39 12.84
N TYR A 61 8.16 -24.13 12.39
CA TYR A 61 8.85 -23.89 11.13
C TYR A 61 10.34 -24.24 11.28
N PRO A 62 10.93 -25.03 10.37
CA PRO A 62 12.35 -25.32 10.39
C PRO A 62 13.17 -24.07 10.04
N ASP A 63 14.39 -23.95 10.58
CA ASP A 63 15.26 -22.78 10.34
C ASP A 63 15.58 -22.57 8.85
N GLY A 64 15.63 -23.66 8.06
CA GLY A 64 15.83 -23.58 6.61
C GLY A 64 14.72 -22.87 5.83
N ASP A 65 13.53 -22.75 6.42
CA ASP A 65 12.39 -22.04 5.85
C ASP A 65 12.21 -20.61 6.42
N LEU A 66 13.11 -20.17 7.33
CA LEU A 66 13.04 -18.89 8.04
C LEU A 66 14.27 -18.03 7.77
N HIS A 67 14.20 -17.10 6.84
CA HIS A 67 15.32 -16.29 6.38
C HIS A 67 15.22 -14.86 6.94
N LEU A 68 16.06 -14.53 7.92
CA LEU A 68 16.27 -13.15 8.36
C LEU A 68 17.40 -12.55 7.51
N VAL A 69 17.07 -11.52 6.74
CA VAL A 69 17.98 -10.89 5.76
C VAL A 69 18.19 -9.44 6.10
N THR A 70 19.45 -9.04 6.26
CA THR A 70 19.87 -7.64 6.48
C THR A 70 20.84 -7.21 5.41
N ALA A 71 20.76 -5.97 4.94
CA ALA A 71 21.79 -5.38 4.12
C ALA A 71 22.97 -4.91 5.00
N PRO A 72 24.23 -5.06 4.56
CA PRO A 72 25.42 -4.74 5.38
C PRO A 72 25.41 -3.31 5.92
N ASP A 73 25.01 -2.34 5.10
CA ASP A 73 24.96 -0.91 5.46
C ASP A 73 23.72 -0.54 6.28
N TRP A 74 22.75 -1.46 6.38
CA TRP A 74 21.46 -1.24 7.03
C TRP A 74 21.11 -2.33 8.05
N PRO A 75 21.96 -2.55 9.09
CA PRO A 75 21.79 -3.69 10.01
C PRO A 75 20.51 -3.65 10.84
N ARG A 76 19.88 -2.48 11.01
CA ARG A 76 18.60 -2.33 11.72
C ARG A 76 17.37 -2.45 10.81
N GLN A 77 17.55 -2.52 9.49
CA GLN A 77 16.48 -2.59 8.49
C GLN A 77 16.31 -4.03 7.97
N GLY A 78 16.26 -5.00 8.89
CA GLY A 78 16.14 -6.42 8.56
C GLY A 78 14.75 -6.81 8.06
N ASN A 79 14.75 -7.85 7.22
CA ASN A 79 13.56 -8.40 6.58
C ASN A 79 13.44 -9.88 6.97
N LEU A 80 12.23 -10.40 7.13
CA LEU A 80 11.97 -11.82 7.34
C LEU A 80 11.24 -12.40 6.15
N VAL A 81 11.79 -13.46 5.56
CA VAL A 81 11.06 -14.28 4.58
C VAL A 81 10.88 -15.68 5.16
N ALA A 82 9.63 -16.14 5.27
CA ALA A 82 9.29 -17.48 5.74
C ALA A 82 8.53 -18.26 4.64
N LEU A 83 8.77 -19.57 4.55
CA LEU A 83 8.17 -20.44 3.55
C LEU A 83 7.36 -21.58 4.21
N LEU A 84 6.12 -21.74 3.78
CA LEU A 84 5.34 -22.96 3.93
C LEU A 84 5.34 -23.69 2.58
N PRO A 85 6.07 -24.81 2.43
CA PRO A 85 6.16 -25.51 1.16
C PRO A 85 4.80 -26.02 0.67
N GLY A 86 4.58 -25.97 -0.65
CA GLY A 86 3.42 -26.58 -1.28
C GLY A 86 3.67 -28.06 -1.64
N THR A 87 2.58 -28.81 -1.78
CA THR A 87 2.63 -30.22 -2.23
C THR A 87 2.84 -30.37 -3.75
N ASP A 88 2.65 -29.30 -4.51
CA ASP A 88 2.83 -29.24 -5.97
C ASP A 88 3.97 -28.24 -6.29
N ALA A 89 5.18 -28.77 -6.46
CA ALA A 89 6.38 -27.99 -6.74
C ALA A 89 6.37 -27.27 -8.12
N SER A 90 5.43 -27.61 -9.00
CA SER A 90 5.27 -26.91 -10.29
C SER A 90 4.58 -25.53 -10.13
N LEU A 91 3.92 -25.30 -9.02
CA LEU A 91 3.21 -24.05 -8.73
C LEU A 91 4.13 -23.08 -7.97
N LYS A 92 4.31 -21.87 -8.52
CA LYS A 92 4.97 -20.78 -7.78
C LYS A 92 4.16 -20.43 -6.53
N PRO A 93 4.82 -20.11 -5.39
CA PRO A 93 4.13 -19.75 -4.15
C PRO A 93 3.21 -18.52 -4.28
N LEU A 94 2.22 -18.42 -3.39
CA LEU A 94 1.57 -17.17 -3.03
C LEU A 94 2.49 -16.39 -2.07
N MET A 95 2.65 -15.08 -2.26
CA MET A 95 3.37 -14.22 -1.34
C MET A 95 2.39 -13.40 -0.49
N LEU A 96 2.64 -13.34 0.80
CA LEU A 96 2.02 -12.47 1.78
C LEU A 96 3.05 -11.40 2.13
N LEU A 97 2.87 -10.19 1.62
CA LEU A 97 3.79 -9.08 1.80
C LEU A 97 3.19 -8.07 2.77
N ALA A 98 3.96 -7.64 3.75
CA ALA A 98 3.60 -6.54 4.65
C ALA A 98 4.87 -5.83 5.12
N HIS A 99 4.85 -4.50 5.19
CA HIS A 99 5.96 -3.78 5.77
C HIS A 99 5.83 -3.70 7.30
N ILE A 100 6.98 -3.64 7.98
CA ILE A 100 7.04 -3.61 9.45
C ILE A 100 7.69 -2.32 9.98
N ASP A 101 8.23 -1.48 9.11
CA ASP A 101 8.65 -0.12 9.47
C ASP A 101 7.44 0.80 9.61
N VAL A 102 7.65 1.92 10.25
CA VAL A 102 6.63 2.95 10.48
C VAL A 102 7.25 4.34 10.33
N VAL A 103 6.43 5.31 9.91
CA VAL A 103 6.84 6.72 9.91
C VAL A 103 7.14 7.20 11.33
N GLU A 104 7.93 8.27 11.44
CA GLU A 104 8.30 8.87 12.72
C GLU A 104 7.08 9.27 13.56
N ALA A 105 7.21 9.14 14.89
CA ALA A 105 6.20 9.57 15.85
C ALA A 105 6.89 10.15 17.09
N LYS A 106 6.58 11.40 17.40
CA LYS A 106 7.08 12.08 18.60
C LYS A 106 6.08 11.95 19.72
N ARG A 107 6.53 11.46 20.87
CA ARG A 107 5.66 11.23 22.04
C ARG A 107 4.90 12.48 22.47
N GLU A 108 5.54 13.64 22.41
CA GLU A 108 4.97 14.93 22.80
C GLU A 108 3.80 15.40 21.94
N ASP A 109 3.71 14.90 20.69
CA ASP A 109 2.63 15.28 19.78
C ASP A 109 1.38 14.38 19.93
N TRP A 110 1.53 13.23 20.63
CA TRP A 110 0.47 12.24 20.74
C TRP A 110 -0.26 12.30 22.07
N LEU A 111 -1.58 12.08 22.04
CA LEU A 111 -2.39 11.94 23.26
C LEU A 111 -2.01 10.70 24.07
N ARG A 112 -1.63 9.63 23.37
CA ARG A 112 -1.18 8.34 23.91
C ARG A 112 0.26 8.08 23.50
N ASP A 113 0.95 7.16 24.18
CA ASP A 113 2.27 6.73 23.74
C ASP A 113 2.16 6.04 22.38
N PRO A 114 2.82 6.55 21.31
CA PRO A 114 2.73 6.00 19.96
C PRO A 114 3.27 4.57 19.83
N PHE A 115 4.13 4.13 20.77
CA PHE A 115 4.72 2.78 20.77
C PHE A 115 4.16 1.89 21.88
N LYS A 116 2.96 2.20 22.37
CA LYS A 116 2.21 1.37 23.32
C LYS A 116 0.81 1.14 22.77
N LEU A 117 0.48 -0.12 22.50
CA LEU A 117 -0.86 -0.48 22.00
C LEU A 117 -1.91 -0.22 23.07
N THR A 118 -2.79 0.73 22.83
CA THR A 118 -3.88 1.10 23.72
C THR A 118 -5.21 0.75 23.07
N GLU A 119 -6.05 -0.04 23.77
CA GLU A 119 -7.42 -0.31 23.34
C GLU A 119 -8.38 0.63 24.05
N GLU A 120 -9.14 1.42 23.28
CA GLU A 120 -10.09 2.41 23.78
C GLU A 120 -11.21 2.62 22.78
N ASP A 121 -12.45 2.70 23.24
CA ASP A 121 -13.65 2.97 22.43
C ASP A 121 -13.80 2.05 21.18
N GLY A 122 -13.35 0.80 21.28
CA GLY A 122 -13.41 -0.18 20.19
C GLY A 122 -12.32 -0.02 19.12
N TYR A 123 -11.27 0.76 19.40
CA TYR A 123 -10.11 0.94 18.56
C TYR A 123 -8.80 0.57 19.28
N PHE A 124 -7.85 0.06 18.52
CA PHE A 124 -6.45 0.04 18.91
C PHE A 124 -5.76 1.30 18.42
N TYR A 125 -5.02 1.96 19.30
CA TYR A 125 -4.24 3.16 19.04
C TYR A 125 -2.77 2.86 19.23
N ALA A 126 -1.98 3.05 18.19
CA ALA A 126 -0.51 3.14 18.20
C ALA A 126 0.00 3.52 16.81
N ARG A 127 1.25 3.94 16.67
CA ARG A 127 1.93 4.06 15.37
C ARG A 127 2.11 2.66 14.77
N GLY A 128 1.72 2.48 13.49
CA GLY A 128 1.74 1.19 12.80
C GLY A 128 0.56 0.28 13.16
N SER A 129 -0.40 0.75 13.97
CA SER A 129 -1.57 -0.07 14.31
C SER A 129 -2.46 -0.36 13.09
N ALA A 130 -2.45 0.51 12.09
CA ALA A 130 -3.17 0.30 10.83
C ALA A 130 -2.22 0.10 9.65
N ASP A 131 -1.08 0.79 9.64
CA ASP A 131 -0.15 0.92 8.55
C ASP A 131 1.28 0.49 8.98
N ASP A 132 1.78 -0.74 8.69
CA ASP A 132 1.03 -1.91 8.16
C ASP A 132 1.19 -3.13 9.08
N LYS A 133 1.53 -2.91 10.37
CA LYS A 133 1.72 -4.00 11.34
C LYS A 133 0.44 -4.82 11.59
N ALA A 134 -0.73 -4.29 11.23
CA ALA A 134 -1.99 -5.05 11.24
C ALA A 134 -1.92 -6.23 10.27
N MET A 135 -1.57 -5.96 9.00
CA MET A 135 -1.43 -7.02 7.99
C MET A 135 -0.25 -7.94 8.31
N ALA A 136 0.88 -7.38 8.75
CA ALA A 136 2.05 -8.16 9.17
C ALA A 136 1.71 -9.16 10.28
N ALA A 137 0.93 -8.74 11.28
CA ALA A 137 0.47 -9.62 12.36
C ALA A 137 -0.51 -10.69 11.86
N ILE A 138 -1.47 -10.31 11.01
CA ILE A 138 -2.46 -11.24 10.42
C ILE A 138 -1.74 -12.30 9.58
N PHE A 139 -0.80 -11.92 8.72
CA PHE A 139 -0.08 -12.85 7.88
C PHE A 139 0.84 -13.77 8.68
N THR A 140 1.53 -13.24 9.71
CA THR A 140 2.36 -14.05 10.61
C THR A 140 1.51 -15.07 11.36
N GLU A 141 0.37 -14.66 11.89
CA GLU A 141 -0.55 -15.53 12.61
C GLU A 141 -1.17 -16.59 11.69
N ALA A 142 -1.54 -16.22 10.45
CA ALA A 142 -2.03 -17.20 9.48
C ALA A 142 -1.01 -18.30 9.21
N MET A 143 0.27 -17.95 9.06
CA MET A 143 1.36 -18.92 8.92
C MET A 143 1.47 -19.84 10.16
N ILE A 144 1.39 -19.28 11.38
CA ILE A 144 1.40 -20.04 12.63
C ILE A 144 0.24 -21.03 12.67
N ARG A 145 -0.98 -20.59 12.38
CA ARG A 145 -2.19 -21.45 12.33
C ARG A 145 -2.03 -22.57 11.31
N PHE A 146 -1.55 -22.29 10.10
CA PHE A 146 -1.33 -23.31 9.09
C PHE A 146 -0.42 -24.43 9.59
N ARG A 147 0.64 -24.09 10.30
CA ARG A 147 1.55 -25.07 10.85
C ARG A 147 0.93 -25.87 11.98
N GLN A 148 0.22 -25.22 12.89
CA GLN A 148 -0.46 -25.86 14.04
C GLN A 148 -1.59 -26.79 13.61
N GLU A 149 -2.32 -26.41 12.54
CA GLU A 149 -3.42 -27.22 11.98
C GLU A 149 -2.91 -28.38 11.11
N GLY A 150 -1.61 -28.45 10.81
CA GLY A 150 -1.07 -29.42 9.87
C GLY A 150 -1.55 -29.19 8.44
N TYR A 151 -1.81 -27.93 8.06
CA TYR A 151 -2.26 -27.59 6.72
C TYR A 151 -1.18 -27.81 5.68
N HIS A 152 -1.51 -28.58 4.65
CA HIS A 152 -0.63 -28.88 3.50
C HIS A 152 -1.18 -28.17 2.25
N PRO A 153 -0.73 -26.93 1.93
CA PRO A 153 -1.17 -26.22 0.76
C PRO A 153 -0.73 -26.93 -0.52
N ARG A 154 -1.57 -26.87 -1.55
CA ARG A 154 -1.15 -27.33 -2.87
C ARG A 154 -0.08 -26.42 -3.46
N ARG A 155 -0.31 -25.10 -3.41
CA ARG A 155 0.63 -24.02 -3.74
C ARG A 155 1.32 -23.56 -2.45
N GLY A 156 2.64 -23.47 -2.43
CA GLY A 156 3.37 -22.92 -1.29
C GLY A 156 2.94 -21.50 -0.93
N VAL A 157 3.14 -21.13 0.33
CA VAL A 157 2.87 -19.78 0.84
C VAL A 157 4.17 -19.18 1.37
N LYS A 158 4.52 -17.99 0.93
CA LYS A 158 5.64 -17.19 1.46
C LYS A 158 5.09 -16.03 2.26
N LEU A 159 5.68 -15.78 3.42
CA LEU A 159 5.52 -14.54 4.18
C LEU A 159 6.77 -13.70 3.94
N ALA A 160 6.61 -12.44 3.57
CA ALA A 160 7.68 -11.45 3.50
C ALA A 160 7.31 -10.25 4.38
N LEU A 161 7.99 -10.12 5.53
CA LEU A 161 7.92 -8.94 6.38
C LEU A 161 9.11 -8.05 6.03
N THR A 162 8.84 -6.89 5.45
CA THR A 162 9.86 -6.02 4.85
C THR A 162 9.98 -4.70 5.58
N CYS A 163 11.10 -4.01 5.37
CA CYS A 163 11.42 -2.74 6.00
C CYS A 163 11.73 -1.68 4.96
N GLY A 164 11.35 -0.43 5.21
CA GLY A 164 11.72 0.71 4.38
C GLY A 164 10.70 1.08 3.31
N GLU A 165 9.45 0.68 3.45
CA GLU A 165 8.35 1.16 2.63
C GLU A 165 8.11 2.66 2.87
N GLU A 166 8.09 3.06 4.13
CA GLU A 166 7.76 4.39 4.64
C GLU A 166 8.90 5.43 4.51
N THR A 167 10.06 5.02 4.03
CA THR A 167 11.26 5.87 3.96
C THR A 167 11.78 6.03 2.53
N PRO A 168 11.10 6.84 1.70
CA PRO A 168 11.47 7.02 0.31
C PRO A 168 12.92 7.53 0.18
N ASN A 169 13.62 7.03 -0.85
CA ASN A 169 15.02 7.40 -1.18
C ASN A 169 16.07 7.01 -0.12
N VAL A 170 15.74 6.13 0.85
CA VAL A 170 16.70 5.61 1.81
C VAL A 170 16.97 4.14 1.50
N PHE A 171 16.44 3.23 2.30
CA PHE A 171 16.52 1.79 2.09
C PHE A 171 15.12 1.24 1.84
N ASN A 172 15.00 0.25 0.94
CA ASN A 172 13.76 -0.51 0.79
C ASN A 172 14.07 -2.00 0.71
N GLY A 173 13.49 -2.77 1.62
CA GLY A 173 13.73 -4.19 1.80
C GLY A 173 13.25 -5.02 0.62
N VAL A 174 12.10 -4.70 0.00
CA VAL A 174 11.60 -5.43 -1.17
C VAL A 174 12.54 -5.25 -2.36
N LYS A 175 12.97 -4.00 -2.63
CA LYS A 175 13.96 -3.72 -3.68
C LYS A 175 15.24 -4.51 -3.44
N TYR A 176 15.78 -4.44 -2.21
CA TYR A 176 17.00 -5.15 -1.84
C TYR A 176 16.88 -6.67 -2.02
N LEU A 177 15.76 -7.26 -1.56
CA LEU A 177 15.51 -8.69 -1.67
C LEU A 177 15.35 -9.14 -3.14
N ILE A 178 14.68 -8.35 -3.97
CA ILE A 178 14.54 -8.64 -5.41
C ILE A 178 15.92 -8.63 -6.11
N GLU A 179 16.76 -7.67 -5.79
CA GLU A 179 18.06 -7.50 -6.43
C GLU A 179 19.11 -8.52 -5.95
N ASN A 180 19.09 -8.89 -4.67
CA ASN A 180 20.15 -9.69 -4.06
C ASN A 180 19.71 -11.10 -3.63
N HIS A 181 18.40 -11.34 -3.43
CA HIS A 181 17.84 -12.59 -2.91
C HIS A 181 16.60 -13.03 -3.70
N ARG A 182 16.63 -12.88 -5.02
CA ARG A 182 15.49 -13.14 -5.91
C ARG A 182 14.73 -14.44 -5.64
N PRO A 183 15.38 -15.60 -5.37
CA PRO A 183 14.68 -16.85 -5.09
C PRO A 183 13.76 -16.78 -3.87
N LEU A 184 14.07 -15.95 -2.87
CA LEU A 184 13.22 -15.73 -1.71
C LEU A 184 11.93 -14.97 -2.10
N MET A 185 12.01 -14.10 -3.11
CA MET A 185 10.89 -13.26 -3.53
C MET A 185 10.04 -13.86 -4.65
N ASP A 186 10.52 -14.88 -5.39
CA ASP A 186 9.73 -15.45 -6.48
C ASP A 186 8.38 -16.00 -6.01
N ALA A 187 7.31 -15.52 -6.64
CA ALA A 187 5.93 -15.87 -6.36
C ALA A 187 5.07 -15.83 -7.63
N ALA A 188 3.89 -16.42 -7.57
CA ALA A 188 2.90 -16.33 -8.64
C ALA A 188 2.22 -14.96 -8.65
N PHE A 189 1.92 -14.46 -7.47
CA PHE A 189 1.38 -13.14 -7.16
C PHE A 189 1.54 -12.86 -5.66
N ALA A 190 1.34 -11.61 -5.27
CA ALA A 190 1.41 -11.18 -3.87
C ALA A 190 0.08 -10.60 -3.40
N LEU A 191 -0.27 -10.86 -2.13
CA LEU A 191 -1.21 -10.07 -1.35
C LEU A 191 -0.41 -9.09 -0.51
N ASN A 192 -0.79 -7.83 -0.55
CA ASN A 192 -0.10 -6.72 0.08
C ASN A 192 -1.12 -5.82 0.79
N GLU A 193 -0.64 -4.80 1.48
CA GLU A 193 -1.44 -3.68 1.97
C GLU A 193 -2.25 -3.02 0.85
N GLY A 194 -3.14 -2.12 1.23
CA GLY A 194 -4.07 -1.45 0.33
C GLY A 194 -5.41 -2.19 0.18
N GLY A 195 -6.30 -1.63 -0.59
CA GLY A 195 -7.68 -2.11 -0.64
C GLY A 195 -8.41 -1.87 0.69
N GLY A 196 -9.16 -2.85 1.13
CA GLY A 196 -9.95 -2.76 2.36
C GLY A 196 -11.37 -2.30 2.15
N GLY A 197 -12.21 -2.56 3.16
CA GLY A 197 -13.62 -2.33 3.09
C GLY A 197 -14.04 -0.94 3.58
N ARG A 198 -15.25 -0.55 3.22
CA ARG A 198 -15.87 0.70 3.68
C ARG A 198 -17.15 0.42 4.44
N LEU A 199 -17.28 1.04 5.60
CA LEU A 199 -18.54 1.14 6.33
C LEU A 199 -19.19 2.50 6.03
N ASP A 200 -20.49 2.53 6.05
CA ASP A 200 -21.25 3.77 6.10
C ASP A 200 -21.04 4.45 7.46
N GLY A 201 -20.47 5.64 7.47
CA GLY A 201 -20.07 6.35 8.70
C GLY A 201 -21.25 6.76 9.60
N LYS A 202 -22.49 6.71 9.11
CA LYS A 202 -23.70 7.04 9.89
C LYS A 202 -24.37 5.80 10.46
N THR A 203 -24.42 4.73 9.67
CA THR A 203 -25.18 3.51 10.02
C THR A 203 -24.29 2.35 10.45
N GLY A 204 -22.98 2.42 10.21
CA GLY A 204 -22.02 1.34 10.46
C GLY A 204 -22.20 0.12 9.53
N LYS A 205 -23.04 0.22 8.49
CA LYS A 205 -23.27 -0.89 7.55
C LYS A 205 -22.13 -1.00 6.55
N TYR A 206 -21.80 -2.22 6.14
CA TYR A 206 -20.85 -2.47 5.07
C TYR A 206 -21.36 -1.88 3.75
N GLN A 207 -20.48 -1.17 3.03
CA GLN A 207 -20.79 -0.58 1.72
C GLN A 207 -20.17 -1.36 0.58
N TYR A 208 -18.88 -1.69 0.68
CA TYR A 208 -18.14 -2.50 -0.28
C TYR A 208 -16.88 -3.08 0.35
N ASN A 209 -16.34 -4.13 -0.24
CA ASN A 209 -14.98 -4.60 0.04
C ASN A 209 -14.06 -4.17 -1.11
N GLY A 210 -12.99 -3.45 -0.81
CA GLY A 210 -12.06 -2.91 -1.81
C GLY A 210 -10.91 -3.87 -2.12
N ILE A 211 -10.48 -3.89 -3.37
CA ILE A 211 -9.23 -4.52 -3.81
C ILE A 211 -8.39 -3.49 -4.57
N GLN A 212 -7.16 -3.25 -4.14
CA GLN A 212 -6.21 -2.45 -4.91
C GLN A 212 -5.55 -3.31 -5.98
N ALA A 213 -5.72 -2.92 -7.24
CA ALA A 213 -5.15 -3.63 -8.39
C ALA A 213 -4.46 -2.63 -9.32
N GLY A 214 -3.53 -1.92 -8.78
CA GLY A 214 -2.72 -0.91 -9.44
C GLY A 214 -2.42 0.26 -8.52
N GLU A 215 -1.31 0.87 -8.77
CA GLU A 215 -0.83 2.06 -8.06
C GLU A 215 -0.05 2.94 -9.03
N LYS A 216 -0.04 4.24 -8.76
CA LYS A 216 0.74 5.18 -9.55
C LYS A 216 2.19 5.16 -9.08
N LEU A 217 3.10 5.24 -10.05
CA LEU A 217 4.51 5.38 -9.75
C LEU A 217 4.81 6.80 -9.29
N TYR A 218 5.56 6.93 -8.21
CA TYR A 218 6.05 8.19 -7.66
C TYR A 218 7.36 8.59 -8.34
N GLN A 219 7.44 9.82 -8.87
CA GLN A 219 8.68 10.34 -9.41
C GLN A 219 8.80 11.84 -9.18
N ASP A 220 9.93 12.25 -8.62
CA ASP A 220 10.30 13.66 -8.52
C ASP A 220 11.25 14.06 -9.65
N PHE A 221 10.99 15.24 -10.20
CA PHE A 221 11.85 15.90 -11.17
C PHE A 221 12.34 17.24 -10.62
N THR A 222 13.64 17.51 -10.77
CA THR A 222 14.22 18.82 -10.49
C THR A 222 14.22 19.65 -11.77
N LEU A 223 13.59 20.82 -11.73
CA LEU A 223 13.76 21.86 -12.71
C LEU A 223 14.83 22.82 -12.23
N GLU A 224 15.74 23.21 -13.11
CA GLU A 224 16.86 24.09 -12.80
C GLU A 224 17.00 25.17 -13.88
N THR A 225 17.15 26.42 -13.45
CA THR A 225 17.48 27.56 -14.30
C THR A 225 18.74 28.26 -13.77
N VAL A 226 19.66 28.60 -14.66
CA VAL A 226 20.93 29.25 -14.31
C VAL A 226 21.05 30.55 -15.09
N ASN A 227 21.62 31.59 -14.46
CA ASN A 227 21.83 32.90 -15.05
C ASN A 227 23.15 33.51 -14.54
N GLU A 228 23.75 34.44 -15.29
CA GLU A 228 24.96 35.13 -14.84
C GLU A 228 24.73 36.04 -13.62
N GLY A 229 23.46 36.44 -13.37
CA GLY A 229 23.12 37.38 -12.33
C GLY A 229 23.40 38.82 -12.74
N GLY A 230 23.55 39.71 -11.75
CA GLY A 230 23.83 41.12 -11.95
C GLY A 230 23.23 42.03 -10.91
N HIS A 231 23.44 43.33 -11.05
CA HIS A 231 22.86 44.33 -10.12
C HIS A 231 21.39 44.59 -10.47
N SER A 232 20.48 44.52 -9.48
CA SER A 232 19.05 44.65 -9.69
C SER A 232 18.56 45.99 -10.31
N SER A 233 19.39 47.06 -10.17
CA SER A 233 19.11 48.35 -10.82
C SER A 233 19.33 48.36 -12.34
N ARG A 234 19.89 47.27 -12.88
CA ARG A 234 20.13 47.10 -14.32
C ARG A 234 19.44 45.79 -14.78
N PRO A 235 18.11 45.76 -14.80
CA PRO A 235 17.38 44.54 -15.15
C PRO A 235 17.67 44.14 -16.58
N THR A 236 17.84 42.82 -16.78
CA THR A 236 18.01 42.22 -18.11
C THR A 236 16.79 41.32 -18.39
N PRO A 237 16.46 41.03 -19.66
CA PRO A 237 15.41 40.05 -20.00
C PRO A 237 15.70 38.66 -19.47
N ALA A 238 17.00 38.31 -19.30
CA ALA A 238 17.43 37.04 -18.77
C ALA A 238 17.42 37.09 -17.21
N ASN A 239 16.44 36.41 -16.60
CA ASN A 239 16.30 36.33 -15.15
C ASN A 239 15.84 34.91 -14.79
N ALA A 240 16.62 34.22 -13.98
CA ALA A 240 16.36 32.82 -13.62
C ALA A 240 15.00 32.62 -12.91
N ILE A 241 14.54 33.57 -12.06
CA ILE A 241 13.23 33.50 -11.44
C ILE A 241 12.12 33.60 -12.49
N TYR A 242 12.19 34.56 -13.38
CA TYR A 242 11.15 34.74 -14.43
C TYR A 242 11.12 33.57 -15.41
N GLN A 243 12.29 32.96 -15.70
CA GLN A 243 12.38 31.78 -16.54
C GLN A 243 11.73 30.58 -15.86
N MET A 244 12.04 30.31 -14.58
CA MET A 244 11.41 29.26 -13.79
C MET A 244 9.90 29.47 -13.65
N THR A 245 9.44 30.71 -13.41
CA THR A 245 8.01 31.00 -13.30
C THR A 245 7.25 30.66 -14.58
N ARG A 246 7.81 30.99 -15.76
CA ARG A 246 7.24 30.59 -17.06
C ARG A 246 7.21 29.07 -17.24
N ALA A 247 8.29 28.39 -16.85
CA ALA A 247 8.37 26.92 -16.90
C ALA A 247 7.27 26.28 -16.03
N LEU A 248 7.12 26.73 -14.78
CA LEU A 248 6.13 26.20 -13.86
C LEU A 248 4.69 26.49 -14.32
N ALA A 249 4.44 27.65 -14.94
CA ALA A 249 3.12 27.95 -15.54
C ALA A 249 2.78 26.96 -16.68
N LYS A 250 3.76 26.56 -17.48
CA LYS A 250 3.59 25.56 -18.54
C LYS A 250 3.39 24.15 -17.95
N VAL A 251 4.12 23.80 -16.88
CA VAL A 251 3.91 22.55 -16.14
C VAL A 251 2.49 22.49 -15.55
N GLN A 252 1.99 23.60 -14.99
CA GLN A 252 0.61 23.67 -14.48
C GLN A 252 -0.43 23.46 -15.58
N ALA A 253 -0.16 23.92 -16.79
CA ALA A 253 -1.05 23.80 -17.94
C ALA A 253 -0.93 22.44 -18.66
N LEU A 254 0.08 21.62 -18.33
CA LEU A 254 0.28 20.31 -18.95
C LEU A 254 -0.80 19.34 -18.45
N GLU A 255 -1.62 18.88 -19.36
CA GLU A 255 -2.59 17.83 -19.13
C GLU A 255 -2.17 16.53 -19.82
N PHE A 256 -2.07 15.44 -19.06
CA PHE A 256 -1.86 14.11 -19.62
C PHE A 256 -3.20 13.50 -20.06
N PRO A 257 -3.20 12.61 -21.05
CA PRO A 257 -4.39 11.91 -21.51
C PRO A 257 -5.07 11.14 -20.37
N VAL A 258 -6.39 11.06 -20.45
CA VAL A 258 -7.18 10.17 -19.60
C VAL A 258 -7.02 8.74 -20.08
N GLU A 259 -6.72 7.84 -19.17
CA GLU A 259 -6.50 6.43 -19.42
C GLU A 259 -7.34 5.55 -18.50
N PHE A 260 -7.64 4.35 -18.96
CA PHE A 260 -8.40 3.38 -18.21
C PHE A 260 -7.70 2.02 -18.22
N ASN A 261 -7.62 1.40 -17.05
CA ASN A 261 -7.30 0.00 -16.89
C ASN A 261 -8.45 -0.75 -16.20
N ASP A 262 -8.31 -2.06 -15.97
CA ASP A 262 -9.37 -2.86 -15.35
C ASP A 262 -9.79 -2.33 -13.99
N ALA A 263 -8.82 -1.86 -13.17
CA ALA A 263 -9.08 -1.34 -11.84
C ALA A 263 -9.90 -0.04 -11.89
N THR A 264 -9.50 0.93 -12.72
CA THR A 264 -10.19 2.22 -12.83
C THR A 264 -11.58 2.07 -13.45
N ARG A 265 -11.73 1.21 -14.47
CA ARG A 265 -13.05 0.90 -15.06
C ARG A 265 -13.95 0.20 -14.05
N GLY A 266 -13.44 -0.80 -13.35
CA GLY A 266 -14.18 -1.52 -12.31
C GLY A 266 -14.61 -0.61 -11.18
N TYR A 267 -13.71 0.27 -10.70
CA TYR A 267 -14.03 1.27 -9.71
C TYR A 267 -15.20 2.17 -10.15
N LEU A 268 -15.06 2.82 -11.29
CA LEU A 268 -16.09 3.75 -11.79
C LEU A 268 -17.43 3.05 -12.03
N SER A 269 -17.41 1.84 -12.58
CA SER A 269 -18.64 1.08 -12.86
C SER A 269 -19.36 0.67 -11.57
N ILE A 270 -18.66 0.01 -10.64
CA ILE A 270 -19.26 -0.59 -9.45
C ILE A 270 -19.53 0.48 -8.38
N TYR A 271 -18.54 1.33 -8.10
CA TYR A 271 -18.69 2.40 -7.10
C TYR A 271 -19.67 3.48 -7.57
N GLY A 272 -19.76 3.73 -8.89
CA GLY A 272 -20.79 4.59 -9.47
C GLY A 272 -22.21 4.13 -9.13
N GLY A 273 -22.44 2.82 -9.09
CA GLY A 273 -23.72 2.26 -8.62
C GLY A 273 -24.02 2.53 -7.14
N ILE A 274 -22.98 2.54 -6.30
CA ILE A 274 -23.10 2.88 -4.86
C ILE A 274 -23.36 4.35 -4.67
N VAL A 275 -22.64 5.23 -5.37
CA VAL A 275 -22.77 6.68 -5.30
C VAL A 275 -24.16 7.13 -5.79
N GLY A 276 -24.63 6.55 -6.90
CA GLY A 276 -25.92 6.87 -7.50
C GLY A 276 -26.02 8.31 -8.02
N GLY A 277 -27.24 8.73 -8.40
CA GLY A 277 -27.50 10.08 -8.89
C GLY A 277 -26.70 10.44 -10.14
N ALA A 278 -26.55 11.74 -10.42
CA ALA A 278 -25.84 12.22 -11.61
C ALA A 278 -24.36 11.84 -11.63
N LYS A 279 -23.67 11.93 -10.48
CA LYS A 279 -22.25 11.55 -10.36
C LYS A 279 -22.05 10.07 -10.63
N GLY A 280 -22.92 9.21 -10.07
CA GLY A 280 -22.85 7.76 -10.31
C GLY A 280 -23.09 7.40 -11.77
N ALA A 281 -24.05 8.07 -12.43
CA ALA A 281 -24.31 7.89 -13.86
C ALA A 281 -23.11 8.32 -14.71
N ASP A 282 -22.45 9.43 -14.39
CA ASP A 282 -21.22 9.87 -15.06
C ASP A 282 -20.10 8.85 -14.89
N MET A 283 -19.91 8.33 -13.67
CA MET A 283 -18.91 7.27 -13.40
C MET A 283 -19.16 6.04 -14.28
N GLN A 284 -20.41 5.58 -14.35
CA GLN A 284 -20.78 4.41 -15.17
C GLN A 284 -20.60 4.67 -16.67
N ALA A 285 -20.97 5.88 -17.16
CA ALA A 285 -20.77 6.27 -18.56
C ALA A 285 -19.27 6.34 -18.92
N ALA A 286 -18.46 6.94 -18.06
CA ALA A 286 -17.00 6.98 -18.22
C ALA A 286 -16.39 5.56 -18.27
N ALA A 287 -16.84 4.67 -17.39
CA ALA A 287 -16.37 3.28 -17.34
C ALA A 287 -16.73 2.49 -18.61
N ALA A 288 -17.98 2.65 -19.10
CA ALA A 288 -18.50 1.86 -20.21
C ALA A 288 -17.90 2.27 -21.56
N THR A 289 -17.85 3.57 -21.85
CA THR A 289 -17.52 4.11 -23.19
C THR A 289 -16.38 5.11 -23.19
N GLY A 290 -15.91 5.56 -22.02
CA GLY A 290 -14.99 6.70 -21.94
C GLY A 290 -15.67 8.03 -22.31
N ASP A 291 -16.98 8.18 -22.03
CA ASP A 291 -17.75 9.38 -22.41
C ASP A 291 -17.04 10.68 -21.96
N ALA A 292 -16.63 11.49 -22.94
CA ALA A 292 -15.80 12.65 -22.70
C ALA A 292 -16.48 13.73 -21.84
N ALA A 293 -17.81 13.87 -21.96
CA ALA A 293 -18.57 14.85 -21.17
C ALA A 293 -18.68 14.40 -19.71
N ALA A 294 -18.93 13.11 -19.47
CA ALA A 294 -18.92 12.50 -18.14
C ALA A 294 -17.53 12.61 -17.49
N VAL A 295 -16.48 12.25 -18.21
CA VAL A 295 -15.07 12.38 -17.77
C VAL A 295 -14.76 13.84 -17.41
N GLY A 296 -15.17 14.82 -18.25
CA GLY A 296 -14.95 16.24 -17.98
C GLY A 296 -15.60 16.72 -16.67
N ARG A 297 -16.80 16.21 -16.34
CA ARG A 297 -17.45 16.51 -15.05
C ARG A 297 -16.75 15.80 -13.88
N LEU A 298 -16.36 14.55 -14.05
CA LEU A 298 -15.67 13.75 -13.03
C LEU A 298 -14.29 14.31 -12.67
N LYS A 299 -13.58 14.93 -13.62
CA LYS A 299 -12.28 15.60 -13.39
C LYS A 299 -12.38 16.77 -12.39
N GLN A 300 -13.58 17.28 -12.08
CA GLN A 300 -13.77 18.30 -11.03
C GLN A 300 -13.59 17.71 -9.62
N ASP A 301 -13.67 16.39 -9.45
CA ASP A 301 -13.33 15.70 -8.22
C ASP A 301 -11.83 15.37 -8.23
N PRO A 302 -11.01 15.94 -7.32
CA PRO A 302 -9.56 15.70 -7.31
C PRO A 302 -9.17 14.25 -7.19
N SER A 303 -9.95 13.44 -6.45
CA SER A 303 -9.66 12.01 -6.25
C SER A 303 -9.86 11.22 -7.54
N ILE A 304 -10.96 11.49 -8.26
CA ILE A 304 -11.24 10.84 -9.55
C ILE A 304 -10.27 11.35 -10.61
N ASN A 305 -10.03 12.68 -10.65
CA ASN A 305 -9.05 13.26 -11.56
C ASN A 305 -7.66 12.61 -11.36
N GLY A 306 -7.19 12.55 -10.12
CA GLY A 306 -5.91 11.93 -9.79
C GLY A 306 -5.83 10.44 -10.13
N MET A 307 -6.94 9.71 -10.23
CA MET A 307 -6.97 8.29 -10.58
C MET A 307 -6.87 8.04 -12.10
N LEU A 308 -7.37 8.97 -12.94
CA LEU A 308 -7.62 8.73 -14.36
C LEU A 308 -6.45 9.07 -15.30
N HIS A 309 -5.41 9.74 -14.84
CA HIS A 309 -4.27 10.10 -15.70
C HIS A 309 -3.02 10.39 -14.89
N THR A 310 -1.86 10.47 -15.53
CA THR A 310 -0.63 10.98 -14.92
C THR A 310 -0.84 12.42 -14.47
N THR A 311 -0.40 12.74 -13.24
CA THR A 311 -0.49 14.09 -12.68
C THR A 311 0.89 14.57 -12.26
N CYS A 312 1.23 15.82 -12.58
CA CYS A 312 2.47 16.47 -12.16
C CYS A 312 2.15 17.79 -11.46
N VAL A 313 2.78 18.06 -10.33
CA VAL A 313 2.56 19.27 -9.54
C VAL A 313 3.88 19.80 -8.97
N ALA A 314 4.12 21.11 -9.07
CA ALA A 314 5.23 21.74 -8.38
C ALA A 314 4.98 21.75 -6.86
N THR A 315 5.91 21.23 -6.08
CA THR A 315 5.80 21.11 -4.63
C THR A 315 6.80 21.98 -3.87
N MET A 316 7.92 22.31 -4.50
CA MET A 316 8.96 23.16 -3.90
C MET A 316 9.56 24.10 -4.95
N ILE A 317 9.96 25.28 -4.51
CA ILE A 317 10.73 26.25 -5.30
C ILE A 317 11.70 26.98 -4.38
N GLY A 318 12.93 27.19 -4.88
CA GLY A 318 13.96 27.95 -4.16
C GLY A 318 14.92 28.66 -5.11
N GLY A 319 15.46 29.81 -4.69
CA GLY A 319 16.43 30.56 -5.50
C GLY A 319 16.57 32.01 -5.10
N GLY A 320 17.57 32.68 -5.71
CA GLY A 320 18.00 33.99 -5.33
C GLY A 320 18.92 33.98 -4.09
N HIS A 321 19.75 35.02 -3.93
CA HIS A 321 20.73 35.08 -2.86
C HIS A 321 20.79 36.46 -2.17
N ALA A 322 20.27 37.50 -2.82
CA ALA A 322 20.23 38.85 -2.26
C ALA A 322 19.11 39.69 -2.88
N PRO A 323 18.47 40.62 -2.10
CA PRO A 323 17.35 41.41 -2.59
C PRO A 323 17.72 42.43 -3.67
N ASN A 324 19.01 42.79 -3.78
CA ASN A 324 19.54 43.75 -4.74
C ASN A 324 20.36 43.10 -5.88
N ALA A 325 20.26 41.80 -6.04
CA ALA A 325 20.94 41.05 -7.10
C ALA A 325 19.96 40.30 -8.00
N LEU A 326 20.28 40.19 -9.29
CA LEU A 326 19.58 39.28 -10.18
C LEU A 326 19.92 37.82 -9.80
N PRO A 327 18.92 36.92 -9.74
CA PRO A 327 19.11 35.55 -9.30
C PRO A 327 19.99 34.78 -10.28
N GLN A 328 21.00 34.06 -9.74
CA GLN A 328 21.90 33.25 -10.54
C GLN A 328 21.41 31.81 -10.72
N HIS A 329 20.63 31.32 -9.76
CA HIS A 329 20.19 29.93 -9.72
C HIS A 329 18.80 29.83 -9.10
N VAL A 330 17.91 29.08 -9.73
CA VAL A 330 16.59 28.74 -9.21
C VAL A 330 16.32 27.26 -9.48
N THR A 331 15.82 26.57 -8.49
CA THR A 331 15.36 25.18 -8.61
C THR A 331 13.90 25.06 -8.20
N ALA A 332 13.21 24.08 -8.79
CA ALA A 332 11.89 23.67 -8.36
C ALA A 332 11.79 22.14 -8.37
N ASN A 333 11.02 21.59 -7.43
CA ASN A 333 10.60 20.20 -7.46
C ASN A 333 9.25 20.06 -8.15
N VAL A 334 9.16 19.15 -9.10
CA VAL A 334 7.90 18.73 -9.72
C VAL A 334 7.67 17.26 -9.37
N ASN A 335 6.68 17.00 -8.51
CA ASN A 335 6.26 15.65 -8.18
C ASN A 335 5.26 15.14 -9.21
N CYS A 336 5.53 14.00 -9.79
CA CYS A 336 4.62 13.32 -10.70
C CYS A 336 4.14 12.00 -10.10
N ARG A 337 2.84 11.73 -10.29
CA ARG A 337 2.20 10.45 -10.03
C ARG A 337 1.84 9.86 -11.39
N ILE A 338 2.66 8.92 -11.84
CA ILE A 338 2.66 8.39 -13.19
C ILE A 338 1.65 7.23 -13.29
N PHE A 339 0.78 7.27 -14.31
CA PHE A 339 -0.19 6.21 -14.55
C PHE A 339 0.52 4.88 -14.86
N PRO A 340 0.01 3.71 -14.38
CA PRO A 340 0.65 2.42 -14.60
C PRO A 340 0.93 2.11 -16.07
N GLY A 341 2.12 1.62 -16.36
CA GLY A 341 2.56 1.28 -17.70
C GLY A 341 3.45 2.32 -18.39
N HIS A 342 3.52 3.56 -17.87
CA HIS A 342 4.37 4.60 -18.42
C HIS A 342 5.72 4.67 -17.73
N ALA A 343 6.77 4.88 -18.51
CA ALA A 343 8.12 5.05 -17.98
C ALA A 343 8.34 6.49 -17.48
N PRO A 344 9.08 6.69 -16.37
CA PRO A 344 9.45 8.04 -15.90
C PRO A 344 10.11 8.91 -16.95
N GLU A 345 10.89 8.32 -17.86
CA GLU A 345 11.55 9.06 -18.95
C GLU A 345 10.53 9.65 -19.94
N GLU A 346 9.41 8.96 -20.23
CA GLU A 346 8.33 9.52 -21.07
C GLU A 346 7.76 10.79 -20.44
N ILE A 347 7.60 10.79 -19.12
CA ILE A 347 7.08 11.95 -18.38
C ILE A 347 8.09 13.08 -18.34
N ARG A 348 9.39 12.76 -18.17
CA ARG A 348 10.47 13.77 -18.27
C ARG A 348 10.46 14.44 -19.65
N GLN A 349 10.32 13.67 -20.72
CA GLN A 349 10.25 14.20 -22.08
C GLN A 349 8.99 15.07 -22.29
N ALA A 350 7.84 14.67 -21.74
CA ALA A 350 6.63 15.46 -21.79
C ALA A 350 6.80 16.81 -21.05
N LEU A 351 7.45 16.82 -19.89
CA LEU A 351 7.80 18.05 -19.16
C LEU A 351 8.73 18.94 -19.98
N VAL A 352 9.80 18.38 -20.56
CA VAL A 352 10.73 19.13 -21.43
C VAL A 352 9.99 19.74 -22.63
N GLY A 353 9.14 18.94 -23.31
CA GLY A 353 8.37 19.39 -24.45
C GLY A 353 7.36 20.49 -24.10
N ALA A 354 6.67 20.36 -22.96
CA ALA A 354 5.72 21.37 -22.49
C ALA A 354 6.41 22.68 -22.09
N ILE A 355 7.54 22.59 -21.41
CA ILE A 355 8.34 23.75 -20.98
C ILE A 355 8.88 24.48 -22.19
N ASP A 356 9.33 23.78 -23.22
CA ASP A 356 9.85 24.34 -24.47
C ASP A 356 10.79 25.55 -24.23
N ASP A 357 11.80 25.34 -23.39
CA ASP A 357 12.84 26.32 -23.07
C ASP A 357 14.14 25.56 -22.76
N PRO A 358 15.12 25.60 -23.68
CA PRO A 358 16.38 24.87 -23.53
C PRO A 358 17.25 25.37 -22.35
N GLY A 359 16.95 26.53 -21.79
CA GLY A 359 17.61 27.05 -20.59
C GLY A 359 17.03 26.51 -19.29
N VAL A 360 15.99 25.66 -19.36
CA VAL A 360 15.44 24.97 -18.20
C VAL A 360 15.84 23.50 -18.25
N LYS A 361 16.70 23.09 -17.34
CA LYS A 361 17.10 21.69 -17.21
C LYS A 361 16.04 20.92 -16.42
N VAL A 362 15.59 19.78 -16.95
CA VAL A 362 14.68 18.83 -16.27
C VAL A 362 15.44 17.54 -16.01
N ALA A 363 15.67 17.21 -14.76
CA ALA A 363 16.42 16.03 -14.33
C ALA A 363 15.62 15.19 -13.33
N PHE A 364 15.91 13.90 -13.27
CA PHE A 364 15.43 13.06 -12.18
C PHE A 364 16.07 13.51 -10.85
N GLN A 365 15.28 13.56 -9.78
CA GLN A 365 15.81 13.86 -8.45
C GLN A 365 16.44 12.61 -7.81
N SER A 366 15.93 11.44 -8.14
CA SER A 366 16.42 10.13 -7.72
C SER A 366 16.46 9.18 -8.92
N GLU A 367 17.11 8.04 -8.77
CA GLU A 367 17.08 6.99 -9.80
C GLU A 367 15.63 6.63 -10.14
N PRO A 368 15.24 6.66 -11.43
CA PRO A 368 13.89 6.37 -11.83
C PRO A 368 13.52 4.90 -11.56
N GLU A 369 12.37 4.69 -10.96
CA GLU A 369 11.84 3.35 -10.75
C GLU A 369 11.37 2.69 -12.06
N ARG A 370 11.41 1.37 -12.09
CA ARG A 370 10.93 0.62 -13.26
C ARG A 370 9.40 0.71 -13.37
N PRO A 371 8.85 0.99 -14.54
CA PRO A 371 7.41 1.01 -14.72
C PRO A 371 6.83 -0.39 -14.58
N GLY A 372 5.65 -0.48 -13.97
CA GLY A 372 4.84 -1.68 -13.89
C GLY A 372 3.46 -1.42 -14.48
N ALA A 373 2.93 -2.38 -15.24
CA ALA A 373 1.53 -2.35 -15.66
C ALA A 373 0.63 -2.70 -14.47
N ALA A 374 -0.60 -2.19 -14.44
CA ALA A 374 -1.59 -2.60 -13.45
C ALA A 374 -1.81 -4.12 -13.51
N PRO A 375 -1.80 -4.85 -12.38
CA PRO A 375 -1.99 -6.28 -12.38
C PRO A 375 -3.41 -6.66 -12.84
N PRO A 376 -3.58 -7.74 -13.63
CA PRO A 376 -4.85 -8.09 -14.26
C PRO A 376 -5.86 -8.62 -13.23
N LEU A 377 -7.12 -8.21 -13.36
CA LEU A 377 -8.25 -8.66 -12.52
C LEU A 377 -8.85 -9.97 -13.08
N THR A 378 -8.08 -11.04 -13.07
CA THR A 378 -8.52 -12.34 -13.61
C THR A 378 -9.55 -13.03 -12.72
N PRO A 379 -10.37 -13.97 -13.26
CA PRO A 379 -11.28 -14.78 -12.44
C PRO A 379 -10.57 -15.57 -11.33
N GLN A 380 -9.32 -15.96 -11.54
CA GLN A 380 -8.49 -16.65 -10.53
C GLN A 380 -8.19 -15.76 -9.32
N ILE A 381 -8.04 -14.45 -9.54
CA ILE A 381 -7.83 -13.47 -8.47
C ILE A 381 -9.18 -13.04 -7.87
N MET A 382 -10.12 -12.61 -8.71
CA MET A 382 -11.37 -12.02 -8.23
C MET A 382 -12.36 -13.05 -7.67
N GLY A 383 -12.36 -14.29 -8.20
CA GLY A 383 -13.29 -15.33 -7.80
C GLY A 383 -13.26 -15.68 -6.31
N PRO A 384 -12.09 -16.02 -5.73
CA PRO A 384 -11.95 -16.29 -4.29
C PRO A 384 -12.35 -15.09 -3.42
N ILE A 385 -11.95 -13.86 -3.78
CA ILE A 385 -12.30 -12.63 -3.06
C ILE A 385 -13.82 -12.43 -3.09
N GLY A 386 -14.44 -12.49 -4.26
CA GLY A 386 -15.89 -12.32 -4.42
C GLY A 386 -16.70 -13.36 -3.65
N LYS A 387 -16.30 -14.63 -3.74
CA LYS A 387 -16.93 -15.72 -3.01
C LYS A 387 -16.86 -15.51 -1.49
N LEU A 388 -15.69 -15.16 -0.99
CA LEU A 388 -15.48 -14.99 0.44
C LEU A 388 -16.16 -13.71 0.96
N SER A 389 -16.09 -12.61 0.20
CA SER A 389 -16.82 -11.37 0.53
C SER A 389 -18.32 -11.61 0.63
N ALA A 390 -18.91 -12.35 -0.32
CA ALA A 390 -20.34 -12.69 -0.27
C ALA A 390 -20.73 -13.55 0.95
N GLN A 391 -19.80 -14.38 1.45
CA GLN A 391 -20.03 -15.22 2.63
C GLN A 391 -19.91 -14.44 3.95
N MET A 392 -18.89 -13.59 4.06
CA MET A 392 -18.59 -12.88 5.31
C MET A 392 -19.31 -11.53 5.40
N PHE A 393 -19.53 -10.87 4.27
CA PHE A 393 -20.11 -9.54 4.15
C PHE A 393 -21.24 -9.55 3.11
N PRO A 394 -22.37 -10.21 3.40
CA PRO A 394 -23.43 -10.42 2.41
C PRO A 394 -24.04 -9.10 1.92
N GLY A 395 -24.32 -9.03 0.62
CA GLY A 395 -25.01 -7.92 -0.01
C GLY A 395 -24.15 -6.76 -0.46
N ILE A 396 -22.81 -6.81 -0.26
CA ILE A 396 -21.91 -5.76 -0.71
C ILE A 396 -21.08 -6.21 -1.92
N PRO A 397 -20.75 -5.29 -2.86
CA PRO A 397 -19.87 -5.60 -3.98
C PRO A 397 -18.39 -5.61 -3.55
N VAL A 398 -17.58 -6.26 -4.38
CA VAL A 398 -16.12 -6.08 -4.39
C VAL A 398 -15.78 -4.98 -5.39
N VAL A 399 -15.10 -3.93 -4.94
CA VAL A 399 -14.75 -2.76 -5.75
C VAL A 399 -13.26 -2.75 -6.01
N PRO A 400 -12.80 -2.97 -7.25
CA PRO A 400 -11.40 -2.77 -7.59
C PRO A 400 -11.07 -1.27 -7.60
N ALA A 401 -9.84 -0.93 -7.25
CA ALA A 401 -9.36 0.44 -7.22
C ALA A 401 -7.88 0.52 -7.65
N GLN A 402 -7.50 1.67 -8.15
CA GLN A 402 -6.13 2.06 -8.36
C GLN A 402 -5.75 3.11 -7.32
N ALA A 403 -4.69 2.86 -6.57
CA ALA A 403 -4.17 3.84 -5.61
C ALA A 403 -3.46 4.99 -6.32
N SER A 404 -3.60 6.19 -5.76
CA SER A 404 -2.78 7.35 -6.14
C SER A 404 -1.43 7.40 -5.43
N GLY A 405 -1.32 6.68 -4.30
CA GLY A 405 -0.08 6.39 -3.59
C GLY A 405 0.66 5.20 -4.20
N ALA A 406 1.82 4.89 -3.65
CA ALA A 406 2.62 3.72 -3.98
C ALA A 406 2.79 2.86 -2.73
N THR A 407 3.01 1.56 -2.93
CA THR A 407 3.35 0.58 -1.91
C THR A 407 4.59 -0.20 -2.35
N ASP A 408 5.05 -1.15 -1.56
CA ASP A 408 6.10 -2.08 -2.00
C ASP A 408 5.75 -2.89 -3.26
N GLY A 409 4.47 -2.91 -3.66
CA GLY A 409 4.00 -3.46 -4.93
C GLY A 409 4.68 -2.87 -6.16
N ARG A 410 5.14 -1.60 -6.07
CA ARG A 410 5.92 -0.89 -7.11
C ARG A 410 7.22 -1.59 -7.50
N PHE A 411 7.78 -2.43 -6.63
CA PHE A 411 8.99 -3.21 -6.93
C PHE A 411 8.67 -4.63 -7.40
N LEU A 412 7.60 -5.25 -6.86
CA LEU A 412 7.21 -6.62 -7.22
C LEU A 412 6.58 -6.70 -8.61
N THR A 413 5.67 -5.78 -8.93
CA THR A 413 4.93 -5.80 -10.20
C THR A 413 5.88 -5.69 -11.41
N PRO A 414 6.83 -4.74 -11.47
CA PRO A 414 7.83 -4.70 -12.55
C PRO A 414 8.78 -5.90 -12.57
N ALA A 415 8.93 -6.57 -11.43
CA ALA A 415 9.72 -7.80 -11.33
C ALA A 415 8.94 -9.06 -11.79
N GLY A 416 7.72 -8.90 -12.31
CA GLY A 416 6.88 -9.99 -12.84
C GLY A 416 6.07 -10.72 -11.76
N ILE A 417 5.83 -10.09 -10.61
CA ILE A 417 5.02 -10.61 -9.51
C ILE A 417 3.82 -9.68 -9.33
N PRO A 418 2.66 -9.97 -9.95
CA PRO A 418 1.44 -9.18 -9.80
C PRO A 418 1.09 -9.02 -8.32
N THR A 419 0.84 -7.78 -7.87
CA THR A 419 0.61 -7.47 -6.46
C THR A 419 -0.76 -6.84 -6.27
N TYR A 420 -1.53 -7.36 -5.30
CA TYR A 420 -2.89 -6.94 -5.02
C TYR A 420 -3.02 -6.53 -3.55
N GLY A 421 -3.56 -5.34 -3.30
CA GLY A 421 -3.94 -4.90 -1.96
C GLY A 421 -5.31 -5.45 -1.59
N VAL A 422 -5.35 -6.30 -0.57
CA VAL A 422 -6.58 -6.95 -0.10
C VAL A 422 -6.48 -7.22 1.38
N SER A 423 -7.36 -6.65 2.19
CA SER A 423 -7.31 -6.84 3.64
C SER A 423 -8.59 -7.41 4.26
N GLY A 424 -9.77 -7.10 3.72
CA GLY A 424 -11.03 -7.38 4.42
C GLY A 424 -11.19 -6.59 5.73
N ILE A 425 -10.34 -5.58 5.96
CA ILE A 425 -10.41 -4.64 7.09
C ILE A 425 -11.29 -3.48 6.67
N PHE A 426 -12.33 -3.19 7.43
CA PHE A 426 -13.32 -2.17 7.09
C PHE A 426 -13.09 -0.88 7.87
N SER A 427 -12.97 0.23 7.16
CA SER A 427 -12.92 1.58 7.71
C SER A 427 -14.32 2.16 7.87
N ASP A 428 -14.61 2.82 8.99
CA ASP A 428 -15.92 3.40 9.34
C ASP A 428 -16.12 4.83 8.80
N GLY A 429 -15.27 5.29 7.91
CA GLY A 429 -15.30 6.64 7.36
C GLY A 429 -14.58 7.68 8.20
N ALA A 430 -14.26 7.41 9.46
CA ALA A 430 -13.21 8.10 10.16
C ALA A 430 -11.88 7.61 9.59
N THR A 431 -10.90 8.51 9.47
CA THR A 431 -9.59 8.11 8.97
C THR A 431 -8.89 7.23 10.00
N THR A 432 -8.08 6.27 9.55
CA THR A 432 -7.16 5.52 10.41
C THR A 432 -6.10 6.44 11.01
N ASN A 433 -5.95 7.65 10.49
CA ASN A 433 -4.85 8.58 10.76
C ASN A 433 -3.46 7.96 10.50
N ALA A 434 -3.37 7.03 9.55
CA ALA A 434 -2.07 6.56 9.05
C ALA A 434 -1.21 7.78 8.70
N HIS A 435 0.08 7.76 9.06
CA HIS A 435 1.03 8.88 9.01
C HIS A 435 0.69 10.09 9.91
N GLY A 436 -0.51 10.14 10.45
CA GLY A 436 -0.97 11.22 11.34
C GLY A 436 -0.79 10.94 12.83
N LEU A 437 -1.36 11.83 13.65
CA LEU A 437 -1.38 11.66 15.09
C LEU A 437 -2.49 10.70 15.52
N ASN A 438 -2.21 9.93 16.57
CA ASN A 438 -3.18 8.98 17.15
C ASN A 438 -3.74 7.99 16.11
N GLU A 439 -2.85 7.43 15.30
CA GLU A 439 -3.18 6.36 14.37
C GLU A 439 -3.94 5.24 15.07
N ARG A 440 -4.96 4.68 14.39
CA ARG A 440 -5.85 3.70 14.98
C ARG A 440 -6.44 2.73 13.98
N ILE A 441 -6.83 1.56 14.47
CA ILE A 441 -7.59 0.57 13.73
C ILE A 441 -8.78 0.09 14.58
N ARG A 442 -9.95 -0.09 13.95
CA ARG A 442 -11.13 -0.63 14.62
C ARG A 442 -10.90 -2.09 14.98
N VAL A 443 -11.05 -2.46 16.26
CA VAL A 443 -10.78 -3.82 16.75
C VAL A 443 -11.59 -4.87 15.99
N GLN A 444 -12.91 -4.65 15.85
CA GLN A 444 -13.78 -5.57 15.11
C GLN A 444 -13.31 -5.75 13.66
N SER A 445 -12.93 -4.68 12.96
CA SER A 445 -12.48 -4.75 11.56
C SER A 445 -11.16 -5.49 11.43
N LEU A 446 -10.25 -5.34 12.40
CA LEU A 446 -9.01 -6.10 12.46
C LEU A 446 -9.28 -7.61 12.59
N MET A 447 -10.23 -8.00 13.48
CA MET A 447 -10.59 -9.40 13.66
C MET A 447 -11.32 -9.99 12.45
N GLU A 448 -12.17 -9.21 11.79
CA GLU A 448 -12.83 -9.59 10.53
C GLU A 448 -11.81 -9.77 9.40
N GLY A 449 -10.87 -8.83 9.25
CA GLY A 449 -9.78 -8.92 8.27
C GLY A 449 -8.86 -10.13 8.53
N ARG A 450 -8.56 -10.42 9.80
CA ARG A 450 -7.81 -11.61 10.22
C ARG A 450 -8.45 -12.90 9.70
N GLU A 451 -9.74 -13.08 9.93
CA GLU A 451 -10.44 -14.28 9.46
C GLU A 451 -10.63 -14.29 7.94
N PHE A 452 -10.90 -13.12 7.35
CA PHE A 452 -11.01 -12.98 5.90
C PHE A 452 -9.72 -13.40 5.20
N LEU A 453 -8.58 -12.85 5.58
CA LEU A 453 -7.29 -13.14 4.97
C LEU A 453 -6.86 -14.59 5.20
N TYR A 454 -7.03 -15.12 6.40
CA TYR A 454 -6.75 -16.52 6.69
C TYR A 454 -7.49 -17.46 5.73
N ARG A 455 -8.79 -17.25 5.53
CA ARG A 455 -9.60 -18.06 4.61
C ARG A 455 -9.27 -17.79 3.16
N LEU A 456 -8.97 -16.55 2.79
CA LEU A 456 -8.59 -16.19 1.43
C LEU A 456 -7.28 -16.86 1.01
N ILE A 457 -6.28 -16.87 1.89
CA ILE A 457 -5.00 -17.54 1.64
C ILE A 457 -5.22 -19.04 1.38
N LYS A 458 -6.06 -19.70 2.19
CA LYS A 458 -6.41 -21.12 1.97
C LYS A 458 -7.10 -21.35 0.61
N LEU A 459 -7.98 -20.43 0.18
CA LEU A 459 -8.62 -20.52 -1.14
C LEU A 459 -7.61 -20.39 -2.28
N TYR A 460 -6.62 -19.52 -2.18
CA TYR A 460 -5.57 -19.36 -3.20
C TYR A 460 -4.53 -20.47 -3.20
N ALA A 461 -4.14 -20.90 -2.00
CA ALA A 461 -3.11 -21.92 -1.84
C ALA A 461 -3.64 -23.33 -2.14
N GLY A 462 -4.95 -23.58 -1.96
CA GLY A 462 -5.55 -24.90 -2.09
C GLY A 462 -4.96 -25.90 -1.11
N GLY A 463 -5.36 -27.16 -1.17
CA GLY A 463 -4.85 -28.19 -0.26
C GLY A 463 -5.87 -28.66 0.78
N LYS A 464 -5.41 -29.45 1.73
CA LYS A 464 -6.22 -30.08 2.79
C LYS A 464 -5.67 -29.76 4.17
#